data_4a0019bd59ff2403d3bd8c44fae5cc00
#
_entry.id   4a0019bd59ff2403d3bd8c44fae5cc00
#
_cell.length_a   1.000
_cell.length_b   1.000
_cell.length_c   1.000
_cell.angle_alpha   90.00
_cell.angle_beta   90.00
_cell.angle_gamma   90.00
#
_symmetry.space_group_name_H-M   'P 1'
#
loop_
_entity.id
_entity.type
_entity.pdbx_description
1 polymer ?
#
loop_
_entity_poly.entity_id
_entity_poly.type
_entity_poly.pdbx_seq_one_letter_code
_entity_poly.pdbx_strand_id
1 'polypeptide(L)'
;MIDTHAHLQGLDGGADAAVERASAAGLERIVCVGADVGAAREAIALAERHAGVFATVGLHPHSAEQWSDEVAAELAELATHPHVVAIGECGLDYFRDHASRAAQARAFVGQVALAERTGKALVVHSREAADDTLAVLREARCRVVLHCFSLPDHLDEAVERGWWCSFAGNVTYPKAPDLQEAARRVPHELLLLETDCPYLTPVPHRGTPNRPERVLDTLAFVAELRGCAAAELATIVERNADRVFGL
;
A
#
# COMPACT_ATOMS: atom_id res chain seq x y z
N MET A 1 12.11 -2.37 10.90
CA MET A 1 11.59 -1.71 9.65
C MET A 1 10.32 -2.40 9.20
N ILE A 2 9.38 -1.68 8.59
CA ILE A 2 8.13 -2.20 8.05
C ILE A 2 8.08 -2.05 6.51
N ASP A 3 7.53 -3.07 5.81
CA ASP A 3 7.03 -2.96 4.44
C ASP A 3 5.52 -2.69 4.49
N THR A 4 5.09 -1.51 4.03
CA THR A 4 3.70 -1.09 4.21
C THR A 4 2.73 -1.60 3.16
N HIS A 5 3.22 -2.34 2.14
CA HIS A 5 2.37 -2.93 1.10
C HIS A 5 3.09 -4.05 0.34
N ALA A 6 2.66 -5.29 0.55
CA ALA A 6 3.24 -6.48 -0.08
C ALA A 6 2.17 -7.52 -0.43
N HIS A 7 2.19 -8.03 -1.67
CA HIS A 7 1.35 -9.18 -2.08
C HIS A 7 2.12 -10.47 -1.82
N LEU A 8 1.98 -11.04 -0.64
CA LEU A 8 2.71 -12.25 -0.24
C LEU A 8 2.14 -13.53 -0.84
N GLN A 9 0.85 -13.49 -1.20
CA GLN A 9 0.17 -14.58 -1.88
C GLN A 9 0.77 -14.78 -3.29
N GLY A 10 1.19 -15.97 -3.59
CA GLY A 10 1.76 -16.28 -4.92
C GLY A 10 3.24 -15.94 -5.09
N LEU A 11 3.96 -15.57 -4.03
CA LEU A 11 5.42 -15.47 -4.08
C LEU A 11 6.07 -16.85 -4.19
N ASP A 12 7.15 -16.91 -4.96
CA ASP A 12 7.95 -18.15 -5.11
C ASP A 12 8.42 -18.65 -3.74
N GLY A 13 8.12 -19.91 -3.45
CA GLY A 13 8.41 -20.56 -2.16
C GLY A 13 7.34 -20.38 -1.10
N GLY A 14 6.26 -19.63 -1.41
CA GLY A 14 5.13 -19.39 -0.51
C GLY A 14 5.29 -18.20 0.44
N ALA A 15 4.17 -17.74 0.97
CA ALA A 15 4.10 -16.56 1.83
C ALA A 15 4.87 -16.72 3.15
N ASP A 16 4.76 -17.87 3.82
CA ASP A 16 5.48 -18.15 5.07
C ASP A 16 7.00 -18.06 4.88
N ALA A 17 7.54 -18.68 3.81
CA ALA A 17 8.96 -18.59 3.51
C ALA A 17 9.40 -17.15 3.12
N ALA A 18 8.52 -16.34 2.53
CA ALA A 18 8.81 -14.95 2.25
C ALA A 18 8.92 -14.14 3.55
N VAL A 19 8.02 -14.35 4.50
CA VAL A 19 8.06 -13.70 5.84
C VAL A 19 9.33 -14.11 6.59
N GLU A 20 9.70 -15.39 6.59
CA GLU A 20 10.92 -15.88 7.26
C GLU A 20 12.18 -15.24 6.65
N ARG A 21 12.28 -15.16 5.32
CA ARG A 21 13.41 -14.48 4.65
C ARG A 21 13.47 -13.00 4.99
N ALA A 22 12.33 -12.31 4.98
CA ALA A 22 12.23 -10.90 5.33
C ALA A 22 12.69 -10.66 6.77
N SER A 23 12.23 -11.48 7.70
CA SER A 23 12.66 -11.42 9.10
C SER A 23 14.17 -11.66 9.25
N ALA A 24 14.72 -12.66 8.55
CA ALA A 24 16.17 -12.93 8.57
C ALA A 24 17.00 -11.76 8.00
N ALA A 25 16.41 -10.94 7.11
CA ALA A 25 17.03 -9.74 6.57
C ALA A 25 16.86 -8.49 7.47
N GLY A 26 16.16 -8.62 8.63
CA GLY A 26 15.92 -7.52 9.57
C GLY A 26 14.64 -6.73 9.31
N LEU A 27 13.74 -7.24 8.45
CA LEU A 27 12.41 -6.66 8.28
C LEU A 27 11.45 -7.27 9.31
N GLU A 28 10.99 -6.46 10.25
CA GLU A 28 10.22 -6.95 11.40
C GLU A 28 8.72 -6.99 11.16
N ARG A 29 8.22 -6.13 10.25
CA ARG A 29 6.77 -5.95 10.03
C ARG A 29 6.45 -5.86 8.53
N ILE A 30 5.30 -6.44 8.14
CA ILE A 30 4.79 -6.44 6.78
C ILE A 30 3.27 -6.25 6.80
N VAL A 31 2.77 -5.35 5.96
CA VAL A 31 1.34 -5.26 5.66
C VAL A 31 1.06 -6.09 4.40
N CYS A 32 0.43 -7.25 4.60
CA CYS A 32 0.02 -8.17 3.54
C CYS A 32 -1.31 -7.74 2.93
N VAL A 33 -1.34 -7.60 1.62
CA VAL A 33 -2.47 -7.01 0.90
C VAL A 33 -3.54 -8.03 0.54
N GLY A 34 -4.79 -7.73 0.89
CA GLY A 34 -5.97 -8.44 0.44
C GLY A 34 -6.63 -7.73 -0.74
N ALA A 35 -6.22 -8.09 -1.96
CA ALA A 35 -6.71 -7.47 -3.20
C ALA A 35 -8.09 -7.97 -3.68
N ASP A 36 -8.63 -9.00 -3.05
CA ASP A 36 -9.99 -9.53 -3.15
C ASP A 36 -10.33 -10.31 -1.87
N VAL A 37 -11.55 -10.84 -1.79
CA VAL A 37 -12.03 -11.56 -0.59
C VAL A 37 -11.16 -12.80 -0.30
N GLY A 38 -10.74 -13.53 -1.32
CA GLY A 38 -9.88 -14.71 -1.16
C GLY A 38 -8.51 -14.32 -0.62
N ALA A 39 -7.85 -13.37 -1.27
CA ALA A 39 -6.57 -12.82 -0.85
C ALA A 39 -6.63 -12.18 0.55
N ALA A 40 -7.74 -11.53 0.90
CA ALA A 40 -7.95 -10.97 2.24
C ALA A 40 -7.99 -12.07 3.33
N ARG A 41 -8.66 -13.18 3.09
CA ARG A 41 -8.67 -14.33 4.00
C ARG A 41 -7.28 -14.95 4.16
N GLU A 42 -6.53 -15.08 3.06
CA GLU A 42 -5.16 -15.60 3.09
C GLU A 42 -4.23 -14.66 3.86
N ALA A 43 -4.35 -13.33 3.66
CA ALA A 43 -3.58 -12.34 4.38
C ALA A 43 -3.85 -12.37 5.90
N ILE A 44 -5.12 -12.52 6.30
CA ILE A 44 -5.51 -12.69 7.71
C ILE A 44 -4.91 -13.97 8.29
N ALA A 45 -5.07 -15.10 7.59
CA ALA A 45 -4.51 -16.37 8.05
C ALA A 45 -2.97 -16.35 8.16
N LEU A 46 -2.29 -15.60 7.33
CA LEU A 46 -0.84 -15.37 7.43
C LEU A 46 -0.51 -14.51 8.66
N ALA A 47 -1.27 -13.45 8.91
CA ALA A 47 -1.10 -12.58 10.07
C ALA A 47 -1.35 -13.31 11.41
N GLU A 48 -2.24 -14.30 11.43
CA GLU A 48 -2.45 -15.14 12.61
C GLU A 48 -1.23 -16.04 12.93
N ARG A 49 -0.45 -16.42 11.91
CA ARG A 49 0.74 -17.28 12.09
C ARG A 49 2.02 -16.50 12.36
N HIS A 50 2.08 -15.23 11.97
CA HIS A 50 3.30 -14.42 12.04
C HIS A 50 3.02 -13.08 12.73
N ALA A 51 3.52 -12.91 13.95
CA ALA A 51 3.24 -11.74 14.80
C ALA A 51 3.61 -10.37 14.17
N GLY A 52 4.55 -10.35 13.22
CA GLY A 52 4.94 -9.13 12.49
C GLY A 52 4.14 -8.87 11.20
N VAL A 53 3.16 -9.74 10.87
CA VAL A 53 2.34 -9.57 9.67
C VAL A 53 0.99 -8.99 10.05
N PHE A 54 0.56 -8.00 9.27
CA PHE A 54 -0.77 -7.37 9.33
C PHE A 54 -1.47 -7.56 8.00
N ALA A 55 -2.78 -7.46 7.96
CA ALA A 55 -3.57 -7.65 6.75
C ALA A 55 -4.33 -6.38 6.34
N THR A 56 -4.54 -6.21 5.05
CA THR A 56 -5.61 -5.34 4.54
C THR A 56 -6.74 -6.17 3.97
N VAL A 57 -7.93 -5.59 3.86
CA VAL A 57 -9.09 -6.21 3.23
C VAL A 57 -9.71 -5.24 2.24
N GLY A 58 -9.85 -5.66 0.99
CA GLY A 58 -10.37 -4.80 -0.05
C GLY A 58 -10.68 -5.52 -1.34
N LEU A 59 -11.05 -4.74 -2.34
CA LEU A 59 -11.28 -5.18 -3.70
C LEU A 59 -10.53 -4.26 -4.66
N HIS A 60 -9.45 -4.78 -5.23
CA HIS A 60 -8.62 -4.07 -6.19
C HIS A 60 -9.43 -3.64 -7.43
N PRO A 61 -9.13 -2.50 -8.07
CA PRO A 61 -9.86 -2.03 -9.25
C PRO A 61 -9.98 -3.07 -10.38
N HIS A 62 -9.02 -3.98 -10.52
CA HIS A 62 -9.09 -5.06 -11.51
C HIS A 62 -10.22 -6.05 -11.25
N SER A 63 -10.65 -6.21 -10.01
CA SER A 63 -11.73 -7.11 -9.59
C SER A 63 -13.07 -6.39 -9.36
N ALA A 64 -13.14 -5.10 -9.70
CA ALA A 64 -14.27 -4.23 -9.34
C ALA A 64 -15.65 -4.66 -9.89
N GLU A 65 -15.70 -5.46 -10.94
CA GLU A 65 -16.96 -6.04 -11.43
C GLU A 65 -17.60 -7.01 -10.42
N GLN A 66 -16.83 -7.53 -9.46
CA GLN A 66 -17.35 -8.39 -8.39
C GLN A 66 -18.03 -7.61 -7.26
N TRP A 67 -17.94 -6.27 -7.25
CA TRP A 67 -18.53 -5.46 -6.20
C TRP A 67 -20.04 -5.63 -6.13
N SER A 68 -20.52 -6.11 -4.98
CA SER A 68 -21.93 -6.29 -4.66
C SER A 68 -22.16 -6.03 -3.17
N ASP A 69 -23.44 -6.02 -2.75
CA ASP A 69 -23.78 -5.87 -1.33
C ASP A 69 -23.24 -7.04 -0.49
N GLU A 70 -23.19 -8.24 -1.06
CA GLU A 70 -22.64 -9.43 -0.41
C GLU A 70 -21.13 -9.30 -0.22
N VAL A 71 -20.37 -8.87 -1.25
CA VAL A 71 -18.93 -8.61 -1.16
C VAL A 71 -18.65 -7.50 -0.16
N ALA A 72 -19.43 -6.42 -0.17
CA ALA A 72 -19.30 -5.33 0.78
C ALA A 72 -19.52 -5.77 2.22
N ALA A 73 -20.53 -6.64 2.46
CA ALA A 73 -20.80 -7.22 3.78
C ALA A 73 -19.68 -8.14 4.24
N GLU A 74 -19.15 -8.98 3.35
CA GLU A 74 -18.07 -9.89 3.65
C GLU A 74 -16.76 -9.13 3.99
N LEU A 75 -16.40 -8.11 3.21
CA LEU A 75 -15.26 -7.25 3.52
C LEU A 75 -15.46 -6.51 4.86
N ALA A 76 -16.69 -6.09 5.18
CA ALA A 76 -17.00 -5.46 6.46
C ALA A 76 -16.81 -6.43 7.64
N GLU A 77 -17.19 -7.70 7.48
CA GLU A 77 -16.95 -8.75 8.49
C GLU A 77 -15.46 -9.00 8.67
N LEU A 78 -14.72 -9.22 7.58
CA LEU A 78 -13.27 -9.43 7.62
C LEU A 78 -12.53 -8.23 8.23
N ALA A 79 -13.01 -7.00 8.00
CA ALA A 79 -12.43 -5.79 8.57
C ALA A 79 -12.52 -5.73 10.12
N THR A 80 -13.35 -6.56 10.75
CA THR A 80 -13.43 -6.62 12.23
C THR A 80 -12.27 -7.40 12.84
N HIS A 81 -11.54 -8.18 12.03
CA HIS A 81 -10.44 -9.00 12.54
C HIS A 81 -9.32 -8.14 13.13
N PRO A 82 -8.73 -8.52 14.29
CA PRO A 82 -7.72 -7.71 14.99
C PRO A 82 -6.44 -7.48 14.17
N HIS A 83 -6.06 -8.41 13.29
CA HIS A 83 -4.89 -8.24 12.43
C HIS A 83 -5.16 -7.42 11.15
N VAL A 84 -6.41 -7.04 10.88
CA VAL A 84 -6.73 -6.18 9.75
C VAL A 84 -6.53 -4.72 10.15
N VAL A 85 -5.64 -4.04 9.45
CA VAL A 85 -5.20 -2.67 9.79
C VAL A 85 -5.71 -1.60 8.83
N ALA A 86 -6.14 -2.00 7.62
CA ALA A 86 -6.66 -1.07 6.62
C ALA A 86 -7.70 -1.70 5.69
N ILE A 87 -8.51 -0.85 5.06
CA ILE A 87 -9.35 -1.19 3.93
C ILE A 87 -8.54 -0.92 2.65
N GLY A 88 -8.52 -1.87 1.75
CA GLY A 88 -7.75 -1.81 0.51
C GLY A 88 -6.98 -3.13 0.29
N GLU A 89 -6.35 -3.24 -0.84
CA GLU A 89 -6.11 -2.23 -1.87
C GLU A 89 -7.38 -1.94 -2.67
N CYS A 90 -7.71 -0.67 -2.87
CA CYS A 90 -8.86 -0.22 -3.64
C CYS A 90 -8.49 1.03 -4.47
N GLY A 91 -9.36 1.52 -5.31
CA GLY A 91 -9.10 2.72 -6.10
C GLY A 91 -9.41 2.55 -7.58
N LEU A 92 -8.61 3.21 -8.45
CA LEU A 92 -8.86 3.27 -9.88
C LEU A 92 -7.60 2.94 -10.69
N ASP A 93 -7.75 2.11 -11.72
CA ASP A 93 -6.72 1.78 -12.72
C ASP A 93 -7.30 1.92 -14.14
N TYR A 94 -6.92 3.00 -14.83
CA TYR A 94 -7.35 3.25 -16.20
C TYR A 94 -6.33 2.80 -17.24
N PHE A 95 -5.18 2.29 -16.79
CA PHE A 95 -4.18 1.69 -17.66
C PHE A 95 -4.51 0.23 -18.00
N ARG A 96 -5.08 -0.53 -17.03
CA ARG A 96 -5.48 -1.92 -17.21
C ARG A 96 -7.00 -1.99 -17.33
N ASP A 97 -7.50 -2.42 -18.47
CA ASP A 97 -8.94 -2.47 -18.77
C ASP A 97 -9.57 -3.80 -18.32
N HIS A 98 -9.37 -4.15 -17.03
CA HIS A 98 -9.90 -5.41 -16.45
C HIS A 98 -11.32 -5.28 -15.92
N ALA A 99 -11.74 -4.07 -15.54
CA ALA A 99 -13.10 -3.76 -15.10
C ALA A 99 -13.52 -2.38 -15.63
N SER A 100 -14.81 -2.19 -15.85
CA SER A 100 -15.32 -0.91 -16.32
C SER A 100 -15.06 0.21 -15.30
N ARG A 101 -14.79 1.43 -15.78
CA ARG A 101 -14.60 2.60 -14.91
C ARG A 101 -15.77 2.81 -13.94
N ALA A 102 -16.98 2.53 -14.39
CA ALA A 102 -18.19 2.64 -13.56
C ALA A 102 -18.19 1.60 -12.41
N ALA A 103 -17.73 0.37 -12.65
CA ALA A 103 -17.58 -0.63 -11.61
C ALA A 103 -16.46 -0.25 -10.64
N GLN A 104 -15.31 0.20 -11.15
CA GLN A 104 -14.21 0.67 -10.32
C GLN A 104 -14.65 1.83 -9.41
N ALA A 105 -15.34 2.83 -9.93
CA ALA A 105 -15.83 3.96 -9.15
C ALA A 105 -16.82 3.52 -8.06
N ARG A 106 -17.79 2.62 -8.37
CA ARG A 106 -18.72 2.09 -7.37
C ARG A 106 -18.01 1.34 -6.25
N ALA A 107 -17.08 0.45 -6.60
CA ALA A 107 -16.30 -0.33 -5.63
C ALA A 107 -15.43 0.58 -4.76
N PHE A 108 -14.80 1.59 -5.36
CA PHE A 108 -13.96 2.54 -4.64
C PHE A 108 -14.76 3.35 -3.62
N VAL A 109 -15.87 3.98 -4.03
CA VAL A 109 -16.75 4.74 -3.12
C VAL A 109 -17.28 3.85 -1.99
N GLY A 110 -17.68 2.61 -2.29
CA GLY A 110 -18.12 1.66 -1.28
C GLY A 110 -17.05 1.32 -0.24
N GLN A 111 -15.80 1.21 -0.66
CA GLN A 111 -14.66 0.94 0.22
C GLN A 111 -14.22 2.18 1.02
N VAL A 112 -14.33 3.39 0.47
CA VAL A 112 -14.21 4.63 1.26
C VAL A 112 -15.21 4.63 2.41
N ALA A 113 -16.49 4.37 2.11
CA ALA A 113 -17.51 4.30 3.14
C ALA A 113 -17.26 3.19 4.17
N LEU A 114 -16.66 2.06 3.77
CA LEU A 114 -16.26 0.99 4.69
C LEU A 114 -15.11 1.45 5.61
N ALA A 115 -14.10 2.11 5.08
CA ALA A 115 -12.99 2.65 5.86
C ALA A 115 -13.48 3.66 6.91
N GLU A 116 -14.41 4.55 6.54
CA GLU A 116 -15.02 5.52 7.45
C GLU A 116 -15.80 4.85 8.58
N ARG A 117 -16.63 3.84 8.26
CA ARG A 117 -17.42 3.10 9.28
C ARG A 117 -16.55 2.31 10.24
N THR A 118 -15.45 1.76 9.76
CA THR A 118 -14.55 0.92 10.58
C THR A 118 -13.47 1.72 11.30
N GLY A 119 -13.29 3.01 10.95
CA GLY A 119 -12.20 3.86 11.45
C GLY A 119 -10.81 3.43 11.00
N LYS A 120 -10.73 2.53 10.01
CA LYS A 120 -9.46 2.03 9.47
C LYS A 120 -8.91 2.97 8.40
N ALA A 121 -7.60 2.87 8.13
CA ALA A 121 -6.99 3.56 6.99
C ALA A 121 -7.51 3.00 5.67
N LEU A 122 -7.46 3.81 4.61
CA LEU A 122 -7.79 3.44 3.25
C LEU A 122 -6.49 3.38 2.43
N VAL A 123 -6.17 2.23 1.84
CA VAL A 123 -5.00 2.03 0.97
C VAL A 123 -5.45 2.13 -0.49
N VAL A 124 -4.95 3.16 -1.19
CA VAL A 124 -5.47 3.59 -2.49
C VAL A 124 -4.48 3.34 -3.60
N HIS A 125 -4.93 2.58 -4.59
CA HIS A 125 -4.32 2.43 -5.90
C HIS A 125 -4.80 3.53 -6.85
N SER A 126 -3.88 4.17 -7.57
CA SER A 126 -4.22 5.13 -8.62
C SER A 126 -3.27 4.96 -9.80
N ARG A 127 -3.81 4.63 -10.96
CA ARG A 127 -3.00 4.49 -12.18
C ARG A 127 -3.74 5.08 -13.38
N GLU A 128 -3.15 6.14 -13.97
CA GLU A 128 -3.78 6.91 -15.07
C GLU A 128 -5.21 7.40 -14.75
N ALA A 129 -5.51 7.64 -13.45
CA ALA A 129 -6.83 7.97 -12.94
C ALA A 129 -6.79 9.10 -11.89
N ALA A 130 -5.82 10.00 -11.98
CA ALA A 130 -5.56 11.02 -10.96
C ALA A 130 -6.81 11.84 -10.60
N ASP A 131 -7.45 12.48 -11.59
CA ASP A 131 -8.56 13.39 -11.37
C ASP A 131 -9.75 12.71 -10.68
N ASP A 132 -10.14 11.52 -11.15
CA ASP A 132 -11.26 10.78 -10.60
C ASP A 132 -10.92 10.21 -9.22
N THR A 133 -9.68 9.75 -9.00
CA THR A 133 -9.21 9.30 -7.68
C THR A 133 -9.27 10.43 -6.67
N LEU A 134 -8.73 11.60 -7.02
CA LEU A 134 -8.72 12.77 -6.15
C LEU A 134 -10.13 13.30 -5.90
N ALA A 135 -11.03 13.27 -6.89
CA ALA A 135 -12.42 13.67 -6.71
C ALA A 135 -13.11 12.85 -5.62
N VAL A 136 -12.89 11.52 -5.59
CA VAL A 136 -13.44 10.65 -4.53
C VAL A 136 -12.77 10.94 -3.19
N LEU A 137 -11.44 11.07 -3.15
CA LEU A 137 -10.68 11.25 -1.91
C LEU A 137 -10.92 12.62 -1.26
N ARG A 138 -11.28 13.65 -2.02
CA ARG A 138 -11.65 14.99 -1.48
C ARG A 138 -12.82 14.93 -0.52
N GLU A 139 -13.72 13.98 -0.69
CA GLU A 139 -14.89 13.78 0.18
C GLU A 139 -14.65 12.78 1.32
N ALA A 140 -13.55 12.01 1.25
CA ALA A 140 -13.20 10.99 2.24
C ALA A 140 -12.79 11.61 3.58
N ARG A 141 -13.25 11.01 4.69
CA ARG A 141 -12.97 11.43 6.07
C ARG A 141 -12.12 10.43 6.86
N CYS A 142 -11.63 9.41 6.18
CA CYS A 142 -10.73 8.43 6.76
C CYS A 142 -9.26 8.82 6.54
N ARG A 143 -8.35 8.11 7.20
CA ARG A 143 -6.91 8.20 6.93
C ARG A 143 -6.65 7.56 5.57
N VAL A 144 -5.89 8.24 4.70
CA VAL A 144 -5.61 7.79 3.32
C VAL A 144 -4.12 7.51 3.16
N VAL A 145 -3.80 6.35 2.59
CA VAL A 145 -2.47 5.99 2.10
C VAL A 145 -2.55 5.92 0.58
N LEU A 146 -1.85 6.80 -0.10
CA LEU A 146 -1.61 6.72 -1.54
C LEU A 146 -0.46 5.72 -1.74
N HIS A 147 -0.81 4.45 -1.91
CA HIS A 147 0.14 3.37 -2.14
C HIS A 147 0.81 3.53 -3.50
N CYS A 148 2.05 3.06 -3.62
CA CYS A 148 2.84 3.18 -4.86
C CYS A 148 2.70 4.58 -5.46
N PHE A 149 2.97 5.63 -4.65
CA PHE A 149 2.65 7.02 -4.98
C PHE A 149 2.96 7.36 -6.43
N SER A 150 1.94 7.71 -7.17
CA SER A 150 1.97 7.90 -8.62
C SER A 150 1.43 9.26 -9.08
N LEU A 151 1.23 10.19 -8.14
CA LEU A 151 0.59 11.49 -8.35
C LEU A 151 1.54 12.67 -8.04
N PRO A 152 2.75 12.73 -8.64
CA PRO A 152 3.75 13.76 -8.28
C PRO A 152 3.25 15.19 -8.48
N ASP A 153 2.42 15.45 -9.50
CA ASP A 153 1.83 16.76 -9.77
C ASP A 153 0.79 17.21 -8.72
N HIS A 154 0.29 16.26 -7.90
CA HIS A 154 -0.68 16.49 -6.83
C HIS A 154 -0.11 16.29 -5.43
N LEU A 155 1.22 16.27 -5.29
CA LEU A 155 1.87 16.10 -4.00
C LEU A 155 1.43 17.16 -2.99
N ASP A 156 1.34 18.41 -3.41
CA ASP A 156 0.99 19.52 -2.53
C ASP A 156 -0.43 19.36 -1.97
N GLU A 157 -1.40 18.91 -2.78
CA GLU A 157 -2.75 18.57 -2.31
C GLU A 157 -2.73 17.39 -1.34
N ALA A 158 -1.96 16.34 -1.63
CA ALA A 158 -1.84 15.18 -0.74
C ALA A 158 -1.29 15.59 0.62
N VAL A 159 -0.29 16.47 0.65
CA VAL A 159 0.31 17.02 1.88
C VAL A 159 -0.68 17.90 2.66
N GLU A 160 -1.37 18.83 2.00
CA GLU A 160 -2.38 19.69 2.62
C GLU A 160 -3.52 18.90 3.28
N ARG A 161 -3.87 17.76 2.69
CA ARG A 161 -4.91 16.86 3.21
C ARG A 161 -4.41 15.86 4.24
N GLY A 162 -3.09 15.81 4.47
CA GLY A 162 -2.48 14.88 5.42
C GLY A 162 -2.53 13.43 4.94
N TRP A 163 -2.56 13.17 3.64
CA TRP A 163 -2.50 11.83 3.07
C TRP A 163 -1.08 11.29 3.10
N TRP A 164 -0.91 10.05 3.50
CA TRP A 164 0.39 9.38 3.46
C TRP A 164 0.75 8.98 2.03
N CYS A 165 1.99 9.26 1.64
CA CYS A 165 2.55 8.88 0.34
C CYS A 165 3.54 7.74 0.55
N SER A 166 3.23 6.56 0.02
CA SER A 166 4.08 5.38 0.12
C SER A 166 4.87 5.17 -1.18
N PHE A 167 6.19 5.04 -1.08
CA PHE A 167 7.08 4.90 -2.22
C PHE A 167 7.61 3.48 -2.33
N ALA A 168 7.39 2.88 -3.50
CA ALA A 168 7.88 1.54 -3.84
C ALA A 168 9.23 1.59 -4.57
N GLY A 169 9.76 0.42 -4.93
CA GLY A 169 11.06 0.28 -5.59
C GLY A 169 11.23 1.05 -6.91
N ASN A 170 10.13 1.46 -7.56
CA ASN A 170 10.17 2.29 -8.77
C ASN A 170 10.77 3.69 -8.53
N VAL A 171 10.79 4.20 -7.31
CA VAL A 171 11.47 5.47 -6.97
C VAL A 171 12.98 5.39 -7.25
N THR A 172 13.57 4.19 -7.21
CA THR A 172 14.99 3.97 -7.51
C THR A 172 15.32 4.00 -9.01
N TYR A 173 14.31 4.09 -9.89
CA TYR A 173 14.54 3.99 -11.33
C TYR A 173 15.12 5.29 -11.90
N PRO A 174 16.15 5.19 -12.77
CA PRO A 174 16.78 6.39 -13.36
C PRO A 174 15.83 7.28 -14.18
N LYS A 175 14.71 6.72 -14.63
CA LYS A 175 13.69 7.42 -15.42
C LYS A 175 12.46 7.87 -14.61
N ALA A 176 12.61 8.03 -13.29
CA ALA A 176 11.54 8.46 -12.39
C ALA A 176 11.88 9.77 -11.65
N PRO A 177 12.34 10.85 -12.32
CA PRO A 177 12.79 12.08 -11.66
C PRO A 177 11.66 12.76 -10.87
N ASP A 178 10.43 12.77 -11.39
CA ASP A 178 9.30 13.41 -10.73
C ASP A 178 8.90 12.67 -9.44
N LEU A 179 8.98 11.33 -9.47
CA LEU A 179 8.74 10.50 -8.30
C LEU A 179 9.84 10.68 -7.25
N GLN A 180 11.10 10.80 -7.70
CA GLN A 180 12.24 11.09 -6.81
C GLN A 180 12.10 12.47 -6.16
N GLU A 181 11.66 13.47 -6.92
CA GLU A 181 11.39 14.80 -6.38
C GLU A 181 10.23 14.79 -5.38
N ALA A 182 9.17 14.05 -5.65
CA ALA A 182 8.08 13.86 -4.70
C ALA A 182 8.57 13.19 -3.42
N ALA A 183 9.39 12.12 -3.53
CA ALA A 183 9.99 11.45 -2.37
C ALA A 183 10.95 12.33 -1.57
N ARG A 184 11.58 13.31 -2.21
CA ARG A 184 12.42 14.33 -1.53
C ARG A 184 11.57 15.34 -0.77
N ARG A 185 10.46 15.78 -1.36
CA ARG A 185 9.63 16.91 -0.86
C ARG A 185 8.58 16.50 0.16
N VAL A 186 8.04 15.27 0.09
CA VAL A 186 7.00 14.83 1.04
C VAL A 186 7.46 15.03 2.48
N PRO A 187 6.64 15.63 3.38
CA PRO A 187 6.97 15.77 4.78
C PRO A 187 7.31 14.44 5.45
N HIS A 188 8.24 14.46 6.41
CA HIS A 188 8.67 13.26 7.13
C HIS A 188 7.50 12.49 7.75
N GLU A 189 6.50 13.20 8.27
CA GLU A 189 5.31 12.66 8.94
C GLU A 189 4.29 11.98 8.00
N LEU A 190 4.43 12.15 6.68
CA LEU A 190 3.54 11.58 5.66
C LEU A 190 4.24 10.58 4.74
N LEU A 191 5.53 10.30 4.99
CA LEU A 191 6.31 9.37 4.19
C LEU A 191 6.11 7.94 4.67
N LEU A 192 5.81 7.03 3.73
CA LEU A 192 5.85 5.58 3.90
C LEU A 192 6.72 4.95 2.81
N LEU A 193 7.16 3.72 3.06
CA LEU A 193 7.93 2.92 2.12
C LEU A 193 7.35 1.51 2.04
N GLU A 194 7.39 0.95 0.84
CA GLU A 194 6.83 -0.36 0.54
C GLU A 194 7.64 -1.09 -0.56
N THR A 195 7.30 -2.34 -0.80
CA THR A 195 7.84 -3.07 -1.95
C THR A 195 6.87 -3.16 -3.11
N ASP A 196 5.58 -3.30 -2.86
CA ASP A 196 4.59 -3.76 -3.82
C ASP A 196 5.00 -5.11 -4.47
N CYS A 197 5.71 -5.97 -3.71
CA CYS A 197 6.18 -7.24 -4.23
C CYS A 197 5.00 -8.16 -4.62
N PRO A 198 5.12 -8.94 -5.71
CA PRO A 198 6.31 -9.25 -6.52
C PRO A 198 6.68 -8.21 -7.58
N TYR A 199 6.02 -7.06 -7.61
CA TYR A 199 6.19 -6.00 -8.60
C TYR A 199 7.30 -5.00 -8.20
N LEU A 200 7.60 -4.05 -9.09
CA LEU A 200 8.37 -2.84 -8.84
C LEU A 200 9.74 -3.04 -8.17
N THR A 201 10.42 -4.11 -8.53
CA THR A 201 11.74 -4.45 -7.98
C THR A 201 12.71 -3.26 -8.05
N PRO A 202 13.32 -2.83 -6.93
CA PRO A 202 14.25 -1.71 -6.91
C PRO A 202 15.57 -2.03 -7.63
N VAL A 203 16.30 -0.98 -8.02
CA VAL A 203 17.71 -1.10 -8.40
C VAL A 203 18.50 -1.47 -7.13
N PRO A 204 19.49 -2.42 -7.21
CA PRO A 204 20.04 -3.03 -8.42
C PRO A 204 19.35 -4.33 -8.88
N HIS A 205 18.24 -4.74 -8.26
CA HIS A 205 17.64 -6.05 -8.43
C HIS A 205 16.64 -6.15 -9.60
N ARG A 206 16.53 -5.13 -10.42
CA ARG A 206 15.60 -5.12 -11.57
C ARG A 206 15.74 -6.34 -12.48
N GLY A 207 14.60 -6.81 -13.01
CA GLY A 207 14.57 -8.00 -13.87
C GLY A 207 14.39 -9.31 -13.10
N THR A 208 14.29 -9.26 -11.77
CA THR A 208 13.92 -10.39 -10.93
C THR A 208 12.61 -10.09 -10.18
N PRO A 209 11.80 -11.10 -9.77
CA PRO A 209 10.63 -10.87 -8.92
C PRO A 209 11.01 -10.14 -7.64
N ASN A 210 10.23 -9.15 -7.24
CA ASN A 210 10.45 -8.39 -6.00
C ASN A 210 10.15 -9.25 -4.76
N ARG A 211 10.64 -8.80 -3.60
CA ARG A 211 10.52 -9.48 -2.31
C ARG A 211 10.41 -8.46 -1.18
N PRO A 212 9.76 -8.78 -0.05
CA PRO A 212 9.55 -7.82 1.04
C PRO A 212 10.84 -7.21 1.59
N GLU A 213 11.91 -7.99 1.74
CA GLU A 213 13.19 -7.51 2.26
C GLU A 213 13.83 -6.41 1.41
N ARG A 214 13.42 -6.25 0.16
CA ARG A 214 13.93 -5.20 -0.74
C ARG A 214 13.36 -3.80 -0.46
N VAL A 215 12.45 -3.67 0.49
CA VAL A 215 12.10 -2.35 1.03
C VAL A 215 13.33 -1.66 1.65
N LEU A 216 14.33 -2.43 2.11
CA LEU A 216 15.59 -1.90 2.62
C LEU A 216 16.42 -1.21 1.54
N ASP A 217 16.37 -1.67 0.29
CA ASP A 217 17.02 -0.99 -0.84
C ASP A 217 16.31 0.33 -1.16
N THR A 218 14.95 0.32 -1.15
CA THR A 218 14.14 1.53 -1.31
C THR A 218 14.43 2.53 -0.18
N LEU A 219 14.52 2.06 1.07
CA LEU A 219 14.88 2.88 2.24
C LEU A 219 16.25 3.53 2.05
N ALA A 220 17.28 2.75 1.68
CA ALA A 220 18.62 3.27 1.49
C ALA A 220 18.66 4.35 0.41
N PHE A 221 17.99 4.12 -0.72
CA PHE A 221 17.90 5.09 -1.81
C PHE A 221 17.19 6.38 -1.40
N VAL A 222 16.02 6.28 -0.73
CA VAL A 222 15.27 7.46 -0.31
C VAL A 222 16.01 8.24 0.79
N ALA A 223 16.72 7.55 1.69
CA ALA A 223 17.56 8.19 2.70
C ALA A 223 18.70 8.99 2.05
N GLU A 224 19.41 8.42 1.06
CA GLU A 224 20.41 9.13 0.27
C GLU A 224 19.82 10.34 -0.45
N LEU A 225 18.68 10.16 -1.11
CA LEU A 225 17.95 11.21 -1.82
C LEU A 225 17.57 12.39 -0.92
N ARG A 226 17.28 12.11 0.36
CA ARG A 226 16.88 13.10 1.39
C ARG A 226 18.07 13.61 2.21
N GLY A 227 19.27 13.07 2.03
CA GLY A 227 20.47 13.47 2.77
C GLY A 227 20.41 13.12 4.27
N CYS A 228 19.73 12.03 4.65
CA CYS A 228 19.62 11.58 6.04
C CYS A 228 20.13 10.14 6.21
N ALA A 229 20.33 9.70 7.46
CA ALA A 229 20.72 8.32 7.73
C ALA A 229 19.55 7.35 7.50
N ALA A 230 19.82 6.17 6.90
CA ALA A 230 18.79 5.16 6.66
C ALA A 230 18.11 4.71 7.97
N ALA A 231 18.85 4.60 9.08
CA ALA A 231 18.27 4.23 10.39
C ALA A 231 17.31 5.31 10.94
N GLU A 232 17.61 6.58 10.69
CA GLU A 232 16.72 7.69 11.05
C GLU A 232 15.42 7.63 10.23
N LEU A 233 15.55 7.45 8.90
CA LEU A 233 14.39 7.35 8.01
C LEU A 233 13.54 6.11 8.34
N ALA A 234 14.15 4.98 8.66
CA ALA A 234 13.45 3.78 9.11
C ALA A 234 12.56 4.06 10.33
N THR A 235 13.11 4.76 11.34
CA THR A 235 12.35 5.14 12.55
C THR A 235 11.17 6.07 12.21
N ILE A 236 11.35 6.98 11.25
CA ILE A 236 10.28 7.86 10.78
C ILE A 236 9.17 7.05 10.10
N VAL A 237 9.54 6.16 9.18
CA VAL A 237 8.57 5.31 8.44
C VAL A 237 7.80 4.40 9.40
N GLU A 238 8.47 3.78 10.37
CA GLU A 238 7.81 2.94 11.39
C GLU A 238 6.79 3.72 12.20
N ARG A 239 7.18 4.88 12.73
CA ARG A 239 6.25 5.75 13.46
C ARG A 239 5.06 6.19 12.61
N ASN A 240 5.27 6.47 11.33
CA ASN A 240 4.18 6.83 10.42
C ASN A 240 3.24 5.66 10.16
N ALA A 241 3.80 4.45 10.00
CA ALA A 241 3.00 3.23 9.87
C ALA A 241 2.16 2.98 11.14
N ASP A 242 2.74 3.13 12.34
CA ASP A 242 2.00 3.04 13.60
C ASP A 242 0.84 4.05 13.64
N ARG A 243 1.07 5.29 13.21
CA ARG A 243 0.03 6.34 13.21
C ARG A 243 -1.08 6.07 12.20
N VAL A 244 -0.74 5.65 10.99
CA VAL A 244 -1.74 5.46 9.93
C VAL A 244 -2.52 4.17 10.11
N PHE A 245 -1.86 3.09 10.50
CA PHE A 245 -2.48 1.77 10.63
C PHE A 245 -2.98 1.44 12.06
N GLY A 246 -2.51 2.18 13.07
CA GLY A 246 -2.86 1.92 14.48
C GLY A 246 -2.16 0.70 15.04
N LEU A 247 -0.88 0.52 14.70
CA LEU A 247 -0.02 -0.60 15.14
C LEU A 247 0.56 -0.36 16.52
#